data_411954a62acc16c12b479eb4c30d19a6
#
_entry.id   411954a62acc16c12b479eb4c30d19a6
#
_cell.length_a   1.000
_cell.length_b   1.000
_cell.length_c   1.000
_cell.angle_alpha   90.00
_cell.angle_beta   90.00
_cell.angle_gamma   90.00
#
_symmetry.space_group_name_H-M   'P 1'
#
loop_
_entity.id
_entity.type
_entity.pdbx_description
1 polymer ?
#
loop_
_entity_poly.entity_id
_entity_poly.type
_entity_poly.pdbx_seq_one_letter_code
_entity_poly.pdbx_strand_id
1 'polypeptide(L)'
;MTTTAEYLGTNAENLLSYKAKVSSDLLHLPGSDFIDRTWKNSDRNPQVLRNLASIYNNGRLGGTGYVSILPVDQGIEHSAGASFTPNPHYFDPSNICELALEGGCNAVATTFGVLGTVAREYVHKIPFIVKINHNELMASPNTFDQVMFGSVEEAWNLGAAAVGATVYFGSEESSRQIQEVAQAFEMAHQLGMATVLWCYLRNSDFKVDGTDYHASADLTGQANHLGVTI
;
A
#
# COMPACT_ATOMS: atom_id res chain seq x y z
N MET A 1 -19.64 29.69 -0.88
CA MET A 1 -19.00 28.38 -0.72
C MET A 1 -19.06 27.69 -2.07
N THR A 2 -17.92 27.27 -2.60
CA THR A 2 -17.85 26.51 -3.85
C THR A 2 -18.51 25.14 -3.65
N THR A 3 -19.41 24.75 -4.53
CA THR A 3 -20.11 23.46 -4.46
C THR A 3 -19.20 22.32 -4.91
N THR A 4 -19.52 21.09 -4.52
CA THR A 4 -18.79 19.90 -4.98
C THR A 4 -18.75 19.81 -6.52
N ALA A 5 -19.84 20.16 -7.18
CA ALA A 5 -19.93 20.17 -8.64
C ALA A 5 -18.96 21.19 -9.29
N GLU A 6 -18.81 22.38 -8.68
CA GLU A 6 -17.86 23.38 -9.16
C GLU A 6 -16.40 22.92 -9.02
N TYR A 7 -16.07 22.18 -7.95
CA TYR A 7 -14.73 21.57 -7.80
C TYR A 7 -14.45 20.47 -8.83
N LEU A 8 -15.46 19.68 -9.19
CA LEU A 8 -15.34 18.58 -10.15
C LEU A 8 -15.34 19.05 -11.61
N GLY A 9 -15.72 20.30 -11.88
CA GLY A 9 -15.69 20.91 -13.20
C GLY A 9 -16.55 20.17 -14.22
N THR A 10 -16.06 20.03 -15.45
CA THR A 10 -16.82 19.44 -16.57
C THR A 10 -17.21 17.98 -16.39
N ASN A 11 -16.55 17.25 -15.47
CA ASN A 11 -16.84 15.85 -15.18
C ASN A 11 -17.83 15.69 -14.02
N ALA A 12 -18.33 16.76 -13.45
CA ALA A 12 -19.15 16.73 -12.24
C ALA A 12 -20.38 15.83 -12.38
N GLU A 13 -21.14 15.95 -13.45
CA GLU A 13 -22.34 15.15 -13.67
C GLU A 13 -22.02 13.65 -13.78
N ASN A 14 -21.01 13.29 -14.55
CA ASN A 14 -20.58 11.90 -14.72
C ASN A 14 -20.11 11.28 -13.40
N LEU A 15 -19.32 12.03 -12.61
CA LEU A 15 -18.76 11.55 -11.35
C LEU A 15 -19.83 11.43 -10.24
N LEU A 16 -20.73 12.40 -10.15
CA LEU A 16 -21.77 12.43 -9.11
C LEU A 16 -22.93 11.48 -9.40
N SER A 17 -23.22 11.19 -10.68
CA SER A 17 -24.29 10.31 -11.11
C SER A 17 -23.80 8.92 -11.59
N TYR A 18 -22.50 8.66 -11.47
CA TYR A 18 -21.91 7.40 -11.94
C TYR A 18 -22.57 6.19 -11.31
N LYS A 19 -22.96 5.24 -12.16
CA LYS A 19 -23.47 3.93 -11.73
C LYS A 19 -22.47 2.84 -12.13
N ALA A 20 -22.03 2.08 -11.16
CA ALA A 20 -21.17 0.92 -11.41
C ALA A 20 -21.91 -0.11 -12.29
N LYS A 21 -21.16 -0.78 -13.17
CA LYS A 21 -21.71 -1.84 -14.04
C LYS A 21 -22.12 -3.08 -13.25
N VAL A 22 -21.48 -3.33 -12.12
CA VAL A 22 -21.78 -4.43 -11.20
C VAL A 22 -22.61 -3.87 -10.06
N SER A 23 -23.79 -4.46 -9.80
CA SER A 23 -24.65 -4.04 -8.71
C SER A 23 -24.04 -4.36 -7.35
N SER A 24 -24.24 -3.49 -6.36
CA SER A 24 -23.70 -3.64 -5.00
C SER A 24 -24.19 -4.89 -4.27
N ASP A 25 -25.38 -5.37 -4.61
CA ASP A 25 -25.97 -6.61 -4.06
C ASP A 25 -25.26 -7.90 -4.54
N LEU A 26 -24.46 -7.80 -5.60
CA LEU A 26 -23.57 -8.87 -6.06
C LEU A 26 -22.18 -8.83 -5.42
N LEU A 27 -21.91 -7.85 -4.58
CA LEU A 27 -20.60 -7.63 -3.95
C LEU A 27 -20.65 -7.97 -2.47
N HIS A 28 -19.59 -8.61 -1.99
CA HIS A 28 -19.34 -8.79 -0.56
C HIS A 28 -18.63 -7.55 0.01
N LEU A 29 -19.38 -6.45 0.17
CA LEU A 29 -18.82 -5.21 0.66
C LEU A 29 -18.27 -5.37 2.10
N PRO A 30 -17.19 -4.66 2.46
CA PRO A 30 -16.66 -4.63 3.81
C PRO A 30 -17.68 -4.09 4.82
N GLY A 31 -17.56 -4.54 6.06
CA GLY A 31 -18.36 -4.11 7.20
C GLY A 31 -17.55 -4.22 8.49
N SER A 32 -18.16 -3.94 9.62
CA SER A 32 -17.52 -4.02 10.95
C SER A 32 -17.02 -5.43 11.30
N ASP A 33 -17.55 -6.45 10.65
CA ASP A 33 -17.18 -7.86 10.80
C ASP A 33 -16.09 -8.32 9.81
N PHE A 34 -15.45 -7.39 9.09
CA PHE A 34 -14.56 -7.70 7.97
C PHE A 34 -13.42 -8.65 8.36
N ILE A 35 -12.77 -8.42 9.49
CA ILE A 35 -11.67 -9.27 9.96
C ILE A 35 -12.17 -10.68 10.28
N ASP A 36 -13.26 -10.79 11.05
CA ASP A 36 -13.82 -12.08 11.43
C ASP A 36 -14.28 -12.86 10.21
N ARG A 37 -15.00 -12.22 9.29
CA ARG A 37 -15.51 -12.85 8.09
C ARG A 37 -14.41 -13.30 7.12
N THR A 38 -13.36 -12.49 6.96
CA THR A 38 -12.33 -12.71 5.94
C THR A 38 -11.16 -13.53 6.49
N TRP A 39 -10.71 -13.25 7.71
CA TRP A 39 -9.43 -13.73 8.21
C TRP A 39 -9.53 -14.81 9.29
N LYS A 40 -10.68 -14.95 9.97
CA LYS A 40 -10.86 -15.92 11.05
C LYS A 40 -10.58 -17.37 10.62
N ASN A 41 -10.89 -17.73 9.40
CA ASN A 41 -10.69 -19.07 8.86
C ASN A 41 -9.45 -19.18 7.97
N SER A 42 -8.57 -18.18 7.99
CA SER A 42 -7.30 -18.21 7.28
C SER A 42 -6.22 -18.92 8.10
N ASP A 43 -5.07 -19.14 7.51
CA ASP A 43 -3.87 -19.68 8.15
C ASP A 43 -3.08 -18.64 8.96
N ARG A 44 -3.59 -17.43 9.10
CA ARG A 44 -2.92 -16.34 9.83
C ARG A 44 -2.97 -16.57 11.33
N ASN A 45 -1.81 -16.47 12.00
CA ASN A 45 -1.73 -16.61 13.43
C ASN A 45 -2.42 -15.45 14.19
N PRO A 46 -2.74 -15.60 15.49
CA PRO A 46 -3.44 -14.56 16.26
C PRO A 46 -2.73 -13.21 16.32
N GLN A 47 -1.41 -13.15 16.20
CA GLN A 47 -0.67 -11.90 16.21
C GLN A 47 -0.88 -11.13 14.90
N VAL A 48 -0.93 -11.81 13.76
CA VAL A 48 -1.30 -11.20 12.47
C VAL A 48 -2.71 -10.62 12.54
N LEU A 49 -3.67 -11.37 13.10
CA LEU A 49 -5.05 -10.88 13.26
C LEU A 49 -5.10 -9.63 14.14
N ARG A 50 -4.32 -9.59 15.22
CA ARG A 50 -4.20 -8.41 16.08
C ARG A 50 -3.65 -7.20 15.34
N ASN A 51 -2.62 -7.37 14.53
CA ASN A 51 -2.04 -6.29 13.73
C ASN A 51 -2.99 -5.83 12.61
N LEU A 52 -3.69 -6.75 11.95
CA LEU A 52 -4.78 -6.40 11.03
C LEU A 52 -5.86 -5.58 11.76
N ALA A 53 -6.30 -6.04 12.93
CA ALA A 53 -7.28 -5.32 13.73
C ALA A 53 -6.79 -3.91 14.12
N SER A 54 -5.51 -3.72 14.44
CA SER A 54 -4.95 -2.40 14.75
C SER A 54 -5.05 -1.45 13.55
N ILE A 55 -4.84 -1.94 12.33
CA ILE A 55 -4.98 -1.13 11.11
C ILE A 55 -6.46 -0.85 10.80
N TYR A 56 -7.31 -1.87 10.79
CA TYR A 56 -8.72 -1.72 10.40
C TYR A 56 -9.58 -0.96 11.41
N ASN A 57 -9.16 -0.89 12.68
CA ASN A 57 -9.93 -0.20 13.73
C ASN A 57 -9.36 1.19 14.09
N ASN A 58 -8.28 1.62 13.46
CA ASN A 58 -7.71 2.94 13.66
C ASN A 58 -8.32 3.97 12.68
N GLY A 59 -8.17 5.25 13.02
CA GLY A 59 -8.53 6.37 12.14
C GLY A 59 -10.04 6.56 11.91
N ARG A 60 -10.36 7.40 10.93
CA ARG A 60 -11.75 7.81 10.62
C ARG A 60 -12.61 6.65 10.09
N LEU A 61 -11.98 5.71 9.40
CA LEU A 61 -12.66 4.53 8.85
C LEU A 61 -12.62 3.33 9.80
N GLY A 62 -12.17 3.53 11.04
CA GLY A 62 -12.09 2.46 12.03
C GLY A 62 -13.41 1.72 12.23
N GLY A 63 -13.37 0.39 12.15
CA GLY A 63 -14.54 -0.47 12.33
C GLY A 63 -15.50 -0.53 11.13
N THR A 64 -15.18 0.08 10.00
CA THR A 64 -16.03 0.02 8.78
C THR A 64 -15.64 -1.11 7.82
N GLY A 65 -14.46 -1.73 8.02
CA GLY A 65 -13.87 -2.67 7.07
C GLY A 65 -13.17 -2.01 5.89
N TYR A 66 -13.15 -0.68 5.82
CA TYR A 66 -12.36 0.10 4.88
C TYR A 66 -11.14 0.70 5.58
N VAL A 67 -10.08 0.98 4.80
CA VAL A 67 -8.86 1.60 5.30
C VAL A 67 -8.46 2.79 4.45
N SER A 68 -7.94 3.83 5.11
CA SER A 68 -7.28 4.97 4.50
C SER A 68 -5.83 4.97 4.97
N ILE A 69 -4.90 4.66 4.07
CA ILE A 69 -3.47 4.58 4.38
C ILE A 69 -2.76 5.72 3.66
N LEU A 70 -1.93 6.48 4.36
CA LEU A 70 -1.08 7.52 3.77
C LEU A 70 0.26 6.91 3.37
N PRO A 71 0.53 6.66 2.08
CA PRO A 71 1.82 6.16 1.63
C PRO A 71 2.75 7.32 1.28
N VAL A 72 3.97 7.30 1.81
CA VAL A 72 5.01 8.28 1.49
C VAL A 72 6.36 7.56 1.37
N ASP A 73 6.88 7.48 0.15
CA ASP A 73 8.17 6.88 -0.18
C ASP A 73 9.07 7.83 -0.99
N GLN A 74 8.77 9.12 -0.95
CA GLN A 74 9.58 10.16 -1.59
C GLN A 74 11.01 10.14 -1.04
N GLY A 75 11.95 10.24 -1.96
CA GLY A 75 13.37 10.10 -1.68
C GLY A 75 13.94 8.74 -2.10
N ILE A 76 13.07 7.76 -2.41
CA ILE A 76 13.49 6.45 -2.92
C ILE A 76 12.76 6.06 -4.20
N GLU A 77 11.42 6.01 -4.22
CA GLU A 77 10.62 5.74 -5.43
C GLU A 77 10.38 7.00 -6.27
N HIS A 78 10.43 8.17 -5.65
CA HIS A 78 10.25 9.48 -6.25
C HIS A 78 11.26 10.47 -5.68
N SER A 79 11.56 11.55 -6.43
CA SER A 79 12.45 12.61 -5.94
C SER A 79 11.83 13.34 -4.74
N ALA A 80 12.49 13.30 -3.59
CA ALA A 80 12.08 14.08 -2.42
C ALA A 80 12.12 15.58 -2.71
N GLY A 81 13.17 16.06 -3.34
CA GLY A 81 13.34 17.47 -3.69
C GLY A 81 12.19 18.02 -4.52
N ALA A 82 11.89 17.36 -5.66
CA ALA A 82 10.81 17.78 -6.53
C ALA A 82 9.43 17.64 -5.87
N SER A 83 9.23 16.57 -5.10
CA SER A 83 7.92 16.29 -4.47
C SER A 83 7.60 17.25 -3.32
N PHE A 84 8.59 17.58 -2.48
CA PHE A 84 8.35 18.36 -1.26
C PHE A 84 8.64 19.86 -1.39
N THR A 85 9.29 20.32 -2.47
CA THR A 85 9.52 21.75 -2.69
C THR A 85 8.25 22.61 -2.60
N PRO A 86 7.07 22.19 -3.10
CA PRO A 86 5.85 22.98 -2.95
C PRO A 86 5.38 23.14 -1.50
N ASN A 87 5.74 22.18 -0.63
CA ASN A 87 5.49 22.23 0.80
C ASN A 87 6.69 21.67 1.58
N PRO A 88 7.69 22.51 1.89
CA PRO A 88 8.94 22.07 2.54
C PRO A 88 8.76 21.44 3.93
N HIS A 89 7.62 21.63 4.59
CA HIS A 89 7.31 20.99 5.86
C HIS A 89 7.40 19.45 5.77
N TYR A 90 7.12 18.87 4.60
CA TYR A 90 7.14 17.42 4.41
C TYR A 90 8.53 16.80 4.27
N PHE A 91 9.59 17.63 4.25
CA PHE A 91 10.96 17.12 4.45
C PHE A 91 11.20 16.58 5.87
N ASP A 92 10.43 17.06 6.85
CA ASP A 92 10.40 16.46 8.18
C ASP A 92 9.29 15.37 8.22
N PRO A 93 9.66 14.09 8.38
CA PRO A 93 8.70 13.00 8.39
C PRO A 93 7.71 13.07 9.57
N SER A 94 8.02 13.78 10.64
CA SER A 94 7.08 14.02 11.75
C SER A 94 5.82 14.74 11.25
N ASN A 95 5.97 15.72 10.35
CA ASN A 95 4.84 16.44 9.77
C ASN A 95 3.95 15.56 8.89
N ILE A 96 4.52 14.50 8.30
CA ILE A 96 3.73 13.49 7.55
C ILE A 96 2.93 12.62 8.51
N CYS A 97 3.50 12.25 9.65
CA CYS A 97 2.77 11.51 10.70
C CYS A 97 1.63 12.36 11.27
N GLU A 98 1.87 13.64 11.55
CA GLU A 98 0.81 14.56 12.02
C GLU A 98 -0.30 14.72 10.96
N LEU A 99 0.05 14.87 9.69
CA LEU A 99 -0.92 14.91 8.60
C LEU A 99 -1.79 13.65 8.56
N ALA A 100 -1.20 12.47 8.75
CA ALA A 100 -1.94 11.21 8.79
C ALA A 100 -2.89 11.14 9.99
N LEU A 101 -2.47 11.60 11.15
CA LEU A 101 -3.29 11.66 12.36
C LEU A 101 -4.45 12.65 12.20
N GLU A 102 -4.18 13.87 11.76
CA GLU A 102 -5.20 14.90 11.50
C GLU A 102 -6.18 14.47 10.39
N GLY A 103 -5.66 13.81 9.36
CA GLY A 103 -6.44 13.22 8.27
C GLY A 103 -7.31 12.03 8.70
N GLY A 104 -7.06 11.46 9.89
CA GLY A 104 -7.75 10.28 10.39
C GLY A 104 -7.42 9.03 9.59
N CYS A 105 -6.17 8.90 9.12
CA CYS A 105 -5.71 7.70 8.42
C CYS A 105 -5.67 6.49 9.36
N ASN A 106 -5.87 5.30 8.77
CA ASN A 106 -5.76 4.05 9.51
C ASN A 106 -4.29 3.66 9.76
N ALA A 107 -3.40 4.00 8.84
CA ALA A 107 -1.98 3.68 8.91
C ALA A 107 -1.14 4.66 8.07
N VAL A 108 0.15 4.65 8.30
CA VAL A 108 1.17 5.27 7.43
C VAL A 108 2.00 4.16 6.79
N ALA A 109 2.15 4.19 5.47
CA ALA A 109 3.07 3.33 4.75
C ALA A 109 4.33 4.14 4.38
N THR A 110 5.51 3.66 4.79
CA THR A 110 6.75 4.43 4.63
C THR A 110 7.98 3.53 4.49
N THR A 111 9.15 4.17 4.39
CA THR A 111 10.45 3.50 4.26
C THR A 111 11.06 3.21 5.64
N PHE A 112 12.09 2.35 5.68
CA PHE A 112 12.84 2.07 6.90
C PHE A 112 13.46 3.32 7.52
N GLY A 113 14.08 4.15 6.69
CA GLY A 113 14.76 5.36 7.16
C GLY A 113 13.79 6.32 7.85
N VAL A 114 12.62 6.51 7.27
CA VAL A 114 11.58 7.35 7.86
C VAL A 114 11.04 6.74 9.15
N LEU A 115 10.66 5.46 9.15
CA LEU A 115 10.18 4.82 10.39
C LEU A 115 11.22 4.89 11.50
N GLY A 116 12.50 4.63 11.19
CA GLY A 116 13.58 4.70 12.17
C GLY A 116 13.69 6.05 12.88
N THR A 117 13.32 7.14 12.20
CA THR A 117 13.35 8.50 12.80
C THR A 117 12.11 8.81 13.64
N VAL A 118 10.93 8.27 13.29
CA VAL A 118 9.66 8.66 13.91
C VAL A 118 9.05 7.58 14.83
N ALA A 119 9.54 6.35 14.80
CA ALA A 119 8.91 5.20 15.46
C ALA A 119 8.64 5.44 16.95
N ARG A 120 9.61 5.96 17.71
CA ARG A 120 9.49 6.18 19.15
C ARG A 120 8.35 7.12 19.52
N GLU A 121 8.05 8.07 18.65
CA GLU A 121 7.01 9.08 18.90
C GLU A 121 5.65 8.65 18.38
N TYR A 122 5.59 7.88 17.28
CA TYR A 122 4.34 7.67 16.56
C TYR A 122 3.83 6.23 16.51
N VAL A 123 4.67 5.21 16.72
CA VAL A 123 4.26 3.81 16.55
C VAL A 123 3.10 3.39 17.47
N HIS A 124 2.94 4.06 18.61
CA HIS A 124 1.83 3.83 19.54
C HIS A 124 0.59 4.71 19.27
N LYS A 125 0.69 5.66 18.34
CA LYS A 125 -0.40 6.57 17.94
C LYS A 125 -1.09 6.13 16.64
N ILE A 126 -0.31 5.58 15.71
CA ILE A 126 -0.80 5.13 14.40
C ILE A 126 -0.01 3.90 13.92
N PRO A 127 -0.66 2.87 13.38
CA PRO A 127 0.02 1.72 12.79
C PRO A 127 0.92 2.11 11.62
N PHE A 128 2.07 1.45 11.51
CA PHE A 128 2.98 1.61 10.36
C PHE A 128 3.03 0.36 9.50
N ILE A 129 3.11 0.58 8.19
CA ILE A 129 3.43 -0.40 7.16
C ILE A 129 4.79 -0.01 6.59
N VAL A 130 5.79 -0.87 6.71
CA VAL A 130 7.12 -0.59 6.16
C VAL A 130 7.26 -1.26 4.80
N LYS A 131 7.49 -0.47 3.77
CA LYS A 131 7.83 -1.00 2.46
C LYS A 131 9.29 -1.45 2.45
N ILE A 132 9.52 -2.76 2.21
CA ILE A 132 10.83 -3.40 2.37
C ILE A 132 11.64 -3.48 1.07
N ASN A 133 11.00 -3.31 -0.09
CA ASN A 133 11.68 -3.27 -1.37
C ASN A 133 11.32 -2.02 -2.17
N HIS A 134 12.24 -1.57 -3.01
CA HIS A 134 12.07 -0.36 -3.82
C HIS A 134 12.80 -0.49 -5.15
N ASN A 135 12.35 0.28 -6.16
CA ASN A 135 13.12 0.47 -7.37
C ASN A 135 14.31 1.39 -7.08
N GLU A 136 15.51 0.98 -7.49
CA GLU A 136 16.71 1.80 -7.40
C GLU A 136 16.73 2.78 -8.57
N LEU A 137 16.26 4.01 -8.34
CA LEU A 137 16.06 5.02 -9.39
C LEU A 137 17.34 5.58 -10.00
N MET A 138 18.47 5.37 -9.37
CA MET A 138 19.78 5.84 -9.87
C MET A 138 20.43 4.85 -10.86
N ALA A 139 19.90 3.63 -10.95
CA ALA A 139 20.37 2.63 -11.91
C ALA A 139 20.15 3.07 -13.35
N SER A 140 21.13 2.79 -14.22
CA SER A 140 21.02 3.10 -15.66
C SER A 140 21.52 1.91 -16.50
N PRO A 141 20.73 1.39 -17.43
CA PRO A 141 19.33 1.77 -17.66
C PRO A 141 18.44 1.42 -16.46
N ASN A 142 17.45 2.27 -16.18
CA ASN A 142 16.46 1.94 -15.16
C ASN A 142 15.58 0.79 -15.67
N THR A 143 15.56 -0.31 -14.95
CA THR A 143 14.72 -1.48 -15.22
C THR A 143 13.56 -1.50 -14.23
N PHE A 144 12.51 -2.26 -14.55
CA PHE A 144 11.41 -2.50 -13.61
C PHE A 144 11.82 -3.56 -12.58
N ASP A 145 12.73 -3.14 -11.71
CA ASP A 145 13.28 -3.98 -10.66
C ASP A 145 12.92 -3.42 -9.27
N GLN A 146 12.65 -4.34 -8.36
CA GLN A 146 12.44 -4.03 -6.94
C GLN A 146 13.51 -4.77 -6.14
N VAL A 147 14.31 -4.01 -5.41
CA VAL A 147 15.43 -4.52 -4.63
C VAL A 147 15.09 -4.42 -3.15
N MET A 148 15.46 -5.44 -2.37
CA MET A 148 15.26 -5.45 -0.92
C MET A 148 16.17 -4.43 -0.24
N PHE A 149 15.61 -3.48 0.51
CA PHE A 149 16.32 -2.43 1.24
C PHE A 149 16.45 -2.70 2.73
N GLY A 150 15.71 -3.64 3.26
CA GLY A 150 15.77 -3.99 4.68
C GLY A 150 15.08 -5.31 4.98
N SER A 151 15.22 -5.78 6.20
CA SER A 151 14.67 -7.05 6.64
C SER A 151 13.33 -6.89 7.36
N VAL A 152 12.55 -7.97 7.36
CA VAL A 152 11.29 -8.05 8.12
C VAL A 152 11.54 -7.93 9.62
N GLU A 153 12.64 -8.53 10.12
CA GLU A 153 13.02 -8.45 11.53
C GLU A 153 13.30 -7.01 11.96
N GLU A 154 13.95 -6.22 11.11
CA GLU A 154 14.19 -4.81 11.39
C GLU A 154 12.88 -4.02 11.47
N ALA A 155 11.95 -4.26 10.55
CA ALA A 155 10.62 -3.65 10.60
C ALA A 155 9.86 -4.01 11.87
N TRP A 156 9.91 -5.27 12.27
CA TRP A 156 9.32 -5.76 13.51
C TRP A 156 9.93 -5.08 14.74
N ASN A 157 11.25 -4.99 14.82
CA ASN A 157 11.97 -4.30 15.91
C ASN A 157 11.63 -2.82 16.01
N LEU A 158 11.32 -2.16 14.90
CA LEU A 158 10.86 -0.76 14.87
C LEU A 158 9.38 -0.60 15.23
N GLY A 159 8.67 -1.70 15.48
CA GLY A 159 7.27 -1.69 15.90
C GLY A 159 6.25 -1.56 14.77
N ALA A 160 6.62 -1.87 13.53
CA ALA A 160 5.68 -1.87 12.41
C ALA A 160 4.60 -2.95 12.60
N ALA A 161 3.35 -2.61 12.29
CA ALA A 161 2.23 -3.55 12.30
C ALA A 161 2.21 -4.46 11.06
N ALA A 162 2.81 -3.98 9.96
CA ALA A 162 2.86 -4.70 8.70
C ALA A 162 4.13 -4.37 7.94
N VAL A 163 4.53 -5.29 7.05
CA VAL A 163 5.47 -5.02 5.97
C VAL A 163 4.74 -4.96 4.64
N GLY A 164 5.26 -4.14 3.74
CA GLY A 164 4.76 -4.03 2.39
C GLY A 164 5.86 -4.25 1.36
N ALA A 165 5.50 -4.80 0.23
CA ALA A 165 6.40 -5.00 -0.89
C ALA A 165 5.71 -4.75 -2.22
N THR A 166 6.49 -4.45 -3.25
CA THR A 166 6.02 -4.36 -4.63
C THR A 166 6.55 -5.54 -5.43
N VAL A 167 5.71 -6.09 -6.28
CA VAL A 167 6.13 -7.00 -7.36
C VAL A 167 5.72 -6.37 -8.69
N TYR A 168 6.67 -6.24 -9.59
CA TYR A 168 6.44 -5.83 -10.98
C TYR A 168 6.15 -7.06 -11.86
N PHE A 169 4.92 -7.55 -11.79
CA PHE A 169 4.49 -8.72 -12.56
C PHE A 169 4.67 -8.51 -14.06
N GLY A 170 5.32 -9.48 -14.71
CA GLY A 170 5.64 -9.44 -16.14
C GLY A 170 6.97 -8.77 -16.47
N SER A 171 7.68 -8.14 -15.54
CA SER A 171 9.02 -7.64 -15.77
C SER A 171 10.04 -8.80 -15.88
N GLU A 172 11.22 -8.52 -16.43
CA GLU A 172 12.31 -9.50 -16.52
C GLU A 172 12.71 -10.02 -15.14
N GLU A 173 12.60 -9.19 -14.09
CA GLU A 173 12.97 -9.51 -12.72
C GLU A 173 11.81 -10.08 -11.86
N SER A 174 10.62 -10.25 -12.44
CA SER A 174 9.43 -10.63 -11.67
C SER A 174 9.58 -11.95 -10.92
N SER A 175 10.25 -12.95 -11.52
CA SER A 175 10.45 -14.26 -10.88
C SER A 175 11.30 -14.18 -9.61
N ARG A 176 12.35 -13.36 -9.60
CA ARG A 176 13.17 -13.10 -8.42
C ARG A 176 12.40 -12.33 -7.36
N GLN A 177 11.72 -11.27 -7.76
CA GLN A 177 10.90 -10.45 -6.85
C GLN A 177 9.83 -11.30 -6.14
N ILE A 178 9.14 -12.20 -6.87
CA ILE A 178 8.14 -13.11 -6.28
C ILE A 178 8.78 -13.99 -5.19
N GLN A 179 9.95 -14.56 -5.45
CA GLN A 179 10.63 -15.44 -4.48
C GLN A 179 11.08 -14.69 -3.24
N GLU A 180 11.69 -13.50 -3.40
CA GLU A 180 12.15 -12.66 -2.30
C GLU A 180 10.97 -12.18 -1.44
N VAL A 181 9.88 -11.74 -2.06
CA VAL A 181 8.70 -11.27 -1.35
C VAL A 181 7.98 -12.41 -0.64
N ALA A 182 7.86 -13.59 -1.26
CA ALA A 182 7.28 -14.77 -0.62
C ALA A 182 8.03 -15.16 0.67
N GLN A 183 9.35 -15.18 0.63
CA GLN A 183 10.19 -15.46 1.81
C GLN A 183 10.02 -14.38 2.88
N ALA A 184 9.99 -13.10 2.49
CA ALA A 184 9.80 -12.01 3.41
C ALA A 184 8.40 -12.06 4.07
N PHE A 185 7.35 -12.38 3.32
CA PHE A 185 5.99 -12.47 3.83
C PHE A 185 5.79 -13.68 4.75
N GLU A 186 6.43 -14.80 4.45
CA GLU A 186 6.49 -15.95 5.38
C GLU A 186 7.08 -15.51 6.73
N MET A 187 8.23 -14.85 6.71
CA MET A 187 8.86 -14.32 7.93
C MET A 187 7.96 -13.33 8.67
N ALA A 188 7.31 -12.43 7.95
CA ALA A 188 6.39 -11.46 8.53
C ALA A 188 5.23 -12.14 9.28
N HIS A 189 4.63 -13.17 8.69
CA HIS A 189 3.56 -13.93 9.33
C HIS A 189 4.07 -14.70 10.56
N GLN A 190 5.29 -15.25 10.52
CA GLN A 190 5.91 -15.91 11.68
C GLN A 190 6.11 -14.92 12.85
N LEU A 191 6.49 -13.67 12.55
CA LEU A 191 6.65 -12.60 13.54
C LEU A 191 5.31 -11.93 13.92
N GLY A 192 4.19 -12.36 13.34
CA GLY A 192 2.87 -11.84 13.62
C GLY A 192 2.52 -10.53 12.93
N MET A 193 3.27 -10.13 11.92
CA MET A 193 3.00 -8.93 11.13
C MET A 193 2.01 -9.21 9.99
N ALA A 194 1.17 -8.22 9.66
CA ALA A 194 0.40 -8.26 8.44
C ALA A 194 1.29 -7.98 7.22
N THR A 195 0.80 -8.33 6.03
CA THR A 195 1.51 -8.10 4.76
C THR A 195 0.65 -7.32 3.77
N VAL A 196 1.27 -6.45 2.99
CA VAL A 196 0.63 -5.66 1.94
C VAL A 196 1.45 -5.79 0.66
N LEU A 197 0.83 -6.27 -0.42
CA LEU A 197 1.47 -6.38 -1.71
C LEU A 197 0.94 -5.34 -2.69
N TRP A 198 1.83 -4.52 -3.25
CA TRP A 198 1.55 -3.69 -4.41
C TRP A 198 1.78 -4.50 -5.68
N CYS A 199 0.69 -4.89 -6.33
CA CYS A 199 0.69 -5.69 -7.55
C CYS A 199 0.73 -4.78 -8.77
N TYR A 200 1.91 -4.51 -9.32
CA TYR A 200 2.06 -3.72 -10.54
C TYR A 200 2.31 -4.60 -11.75
N LEU A 201 1.69 -4.23 -12.87
CA LEU A 201 2.01 -4.81 -14.18
C LEU A 201 3.12 -3.99 -14.84
N ARG A 202 4.20 -4.64 -15.25
CA ARG A 202 5.34 -3.99 -15.91
C ARG A 202 5.92 -4.90 -16.99
N ASN A 203 5.43 -4.73 -18.21
CA ASN A 203 5.95 -5.40 -19.41
C ASN A 203 5.62 -4.54 -20.65
N SER A 204 6.61 -4.32 -21.53
CA SER A 204 6.39 -3.60 -22.78
C SER A 204 5.34 -4.26 -23.69
N ASP A 205 5.23 -5.59 -23.61
CA ASP A 205 4.31 -6.38 -24.45
C ASP A 205 2.84 -6.22 -24.02
N PHE A 206 2.58 -5.56 -22.89
CA PHE A 206 1.22 -5.14 -22.52
C PHE A 206 0.74 -3.89 -23.27
N LYS A 207 1.53 -3.38 -24.22
CA LYS A 207 1.15 -2.34 -25.17
C LYS A 207 1.14 -2.93 -26.57
N VAL A 208 -0.05 -3.10 -27.13
CA VAL A 208 -0.25 -3.70 -28.45
C VAL A 208 -1.06 -2.73 -29.32
N ASP A 209 -0.57 -2.44 -30.53
CA ASP A 209 -1.26 -1.61 -31.53
C ASP A 209 -1.77 -0.26 -30.98
N GLY A 210 -0.96 0.39 -30.13
CA GLY A 210 -1.30 1.67 -29.52
C GLY A 210 -2.25 1.58 -28.33
N THR A 211 -2.70 0.40 -27.96
CA THR A 211 -3.52 0.15 -26.77
C THR A 211 -2.65 -0.27 -25.58
N ASP A 212 -2.84 0.39 -24.45
CA ASP A 212 -2.14 0.06 -23.21
C ASP A 212 -3.04 -0.82 -22.31
N TYR A 213 -2.66 -2.08 -22.16
CA TYR A 213 -3.40 -3.07 -21.37
C TYR A 213 -2.99 -3.13 -19.89
N HIS A 214 -2.02 -2.32 -19.43
CA HIS A 214 -1.62 -2.31 -18.00
C HIS A 214 -2.79 -2.01 -17.06
N ALA A 215 -3.79 -1.27 -17.51
CA ALA A 215 -4.99 -0.95 -16.75
C ALA A 215 -6.22 -1.82 -17.11
N SER A 216 -6.05 -2.88 -17.91
CA SER A 216 -7.14 -3.78 -18.24
C SER A 216 -7.61 -4.57 -17.00
N ALA A 217 -8.91 -4.86 -16.93
CA ALA A 217 -9.48 -5.59 -15.81
C ALA A 217 -8.90 -7.01 -15.70
N ASP A 218 -8.68 -7.68 -16.83
CA ASP A 218 -8.15 -9.05 -16.88
C ASP A 218 -6.73 -9.13 -16.34
N LEU A 219 -5.80 -8.28 -16.82
CA LEU A 219 -4.40 -8.29 -16.35
C LEU A 219 -4.29 -7.81 -14.90
N THR A 220 -5.06 -6.78 -14.52
CA THR A 220 -5.10 -6.32 -13.13
C THR A 220 -5.65 -7.39 -12.20
N GLY A 221 -6.72 -8.06 -12.60
CA GLY A 221 -7.27 -9.20 -11.87
C GLY A 221 -6.28 -10.34 -11.74
N GLN A 222 -5.55 -10.67 -12.81
CA GLN A 222 -4.51 -11.71 -12.78
C GLN A 222 -3.35 -11.34 -11.85
N ALA A 223 -2.87 -10.09 -11.87
CA ALA A 223 -1.82 -9.63 -10.97
C ALA A 223 -2.24 -9.74 -9.50
N ASN A 224 -3.47 -9.33 -9.18
CA ASN A 224 -4.02 -9.46 -7.83
C ASN A 224 -4.15 -10.93 -7.41
N HIS A 225 -4.57 -11.80 -8.33
CA HIS A 225 -4.69 -13.24 -8.05
C HIS A 225 -3.33 -13.89 -7.80
N LEU A 226 -2.30 -13.52 -8.56
CA LEU A 226 -0.92 -13.93 -8.27
C LEU A 226 -0.47 -13.44 -6.90
N GLY A 227 -0.80 -12.19 -6.54
CA GLY A 227 -0.46 -11.61 -5.25
C GLY A 227 -1.10 -12.34 -4.06
N VAL A 228 -2.29 -12.92 -4.23
CA VAL A 228 -2.94 -13.73 -3.16
C VAL A 228 -2.22 -15.07 -2.94
N THR A 229 -1.39 -15.50 -3.91
CA THR A 229 -0.64 -16.76 -3.82
C THR A 229 0.70 -16.57 -3.08
N ILE A 230 1.19 -15.36 -2.98
CA ILE A 230 2.40 -14.99 -2.24
C ILE A 230 2.07 -14.79 -0.76
#